data_87580fa97e599db554abd449ac0d4bf5
#
_entry.id   87580fa97e599db554abd449ac0d4bf5
#
_cell.length_a   1.000
_cell.length_b   1.000
_cell.length_c   1.000
_cell.angle_alpha   90.00
_cell.angle_beta   90.00
_cell.angle_gamma   90.00
#
_symmetry.space_group_name_H-M   'P 1'
#
loop_
_entity.id
_entity.type
_entity.pdbx_description
1 polymer ?
#
loop_
_entity_poly.entity_id
_entity_poly.type
_entity_poly.pdbx_seq_one_letter_code
_entity_poly.pdbx_strand_id
1 'polypeptide(L)'
;GAVGGCVLGGDLSRSDQWIVGITVLGRAVRPVTRAGARPGDQLWVTGTLGASRAGLAALLRGETPPPAAREAFARPKPRIASGLALARAGATALLDLSDGLGGDAGHLAAASSLGLHIQLLQLPVAGPVLVEATRAGVPPAVFAALGGEDYELLAALPSSFGPADAAAMQRETGVALTLIGECRAGSGVQLRLGQDAIALPGFDHFA
;
A
#
# COMPACT_ATOMS: atom_id res chain seq x y z
N GLY A 1 11.19 9.09 19.18
CA GLY A 1 11.50 8.56 17.86
C GLY A 1 10.76 9.29 16.74
N ALA A 2 11.15 9.07 15.50
CA ALA A 2 10.59 9.75 14.33
C ALA A 2 9.07 9.57 14.14
N VAL A 3 8.47 8.59 14.83
CA VAL A 3 7.03 8.26 14.75
C VAL A 3 6.26 8.54 16.04
N GLY A 4 6.87 9.25 17.00
CA GLY A 4 6.22 9.59 18.26
C GLY A 4 6.07 8.41 19.25
N GLY A 5 6.60 7.24 18.91
CA GLY A 5 6.61 6.09 19.80
C GLY A 5 7.83 6.06 20.73
N CYS A 6 7.73 5.32 21.83
CA CYS A 6 8.85 5.04 22.73
C CYS A 6 9.01 3.53 22.92
N VAL A 7 10.23 3.10 23.14
CA VAL A 7 10.54 1.73 23.55
C VAL A 7 10.21 1.58 25.02
N LEU A 8 9.30 0.67 25.36
CA LEU A 8 8.88 0.41 26.75
C LEU A 8 9.74 -0.68 27.41
N GLY A 9 10.31 -1.57 26.64
CA GLY A 9 11.14 -2.67 27.11
C GLY A 9 11.46 -3.65 26.02
N GLY A 10 12.20 -4.67 26.36
CA GLY A 10 12.58 -5.78 25.49
C GLY A 10 13.45 -6.75 26.25
N ASP A 11 13.67 -7.91 25.66
CA ASP A 11 14.57 -8.94 26.14
C ASP A 11 15.50 -9.41 25.03
N LEU A 12 16.71 -9.80 25.38
CA LEU A 12 17.72 -10.34 24.48
C LEU A 12 18.15 -11.70 24.97
N SER A 13 17.95 -12.70 24.12
CA SER A 13 18.39 -14.06 24.38
C SER A 13 19.45 -14.49 23.38
N ARG A 14 20.38 -15.33 23.79
CA ARG A 14 21.41 -15.88 22.92
C ARG A 14 20.79 -16.89 21.96
N SER A 15 21.08 -16.73 20.68
CA SER A 15 20.65 -17.65 19.61
C SER A 15 21.68 -17.68 18.50
N ASP A 16 21.72 -18.76 17.73
CA ASP A 16 22.57 -18.89 16.53
C ASP A 16 21.99 -18.14 15.33
N GLN A 17 20.73 -17.69 15.43
CA GLN A 17 20.01 -16.93 14.40
C GLN A 17 19.41 -15.66 15.01
N TRP A 18 19.31 -14.62 14.19
CA TRP A 18 18.58 -13.42 14.56
C TRP A 18 17.08 -13.66 14.46
N ILE A 19 16.38 -13.57 15.59
CA ILE A 19 14.93 -13.57 15.66
C ILE A 19 14.51 -12.27 16.33
N VAL A 20 13.72 -11.45 15.62
CA VAL A 20 13.25 -10.16 16.13
C VAL A 20 11.73 -10.19 16.22
N GLY A 21 11.20 -10.11 17.43
CA GLY A 21 9.77 -9.94 17.69
C GLY A 21 9.49 -8.52 18.16
N ILE A 22 8.54 -7.83 17.54
CA ILE A 22 8.15 -6.47 17.93
C ILE A 22 6.68 -6.46 18.31
N THR A 23 6.38 -5.99 19.53
CA THR A 23 5.01 -5.74 20.00
C THR A 23 4.77 -4.25 20.04
N VAL A 24 3.72 -3.79 19.37
CA VAL A 24 3.31 -2.37 19.38
C VAL A 24 2.02 -2.24 20.18
N LEU A 25 2.03 -1.34 21.16
CA LEU A 25 0.86 -0.97 21.94
C LEU A 25 0.44 0.45 21.59
N GLY A 26 -0.85 0.65 21.35
CA GLY A 26 -1.38 1.96 21.01
C GLY A 26 -2.83 2.11 21.51
N ARG A 27 -3.33 3.33 21.40
CA ARG A 27 -4.72 3.65 21.74
C ARG A 27 -5.36 4.38 20.55
N ALA A 28 -6.51 3.89 20.11
CA ALA A 28 -7.34 4.53 19.10
C ALA A 28 -8.74 4.79 19.65
N VAL A 29 -9.26 5.99 19.44
CA VAL A 29 -10.65 6.33 19.81
C VAL A 29 -11.63 5.60 18.86
N ARG A 30 -11.27 5.58 17.56
CA ARG A 30 -12.02 4.87 16.52
C ARG A 30 -11.00 4.16 15.62
N PRO A 31 -10.75 2.88 15.85
CA PRO A 31 -9.86 2.13 14.98
C PRO A 31 -10.49 1.94 13.61
N VAL A 32 -9.75 2.24 12.56
CA VAL A 32 -10.09 1.89 11.18
C VAL A 32 -9.32 0.63 10.84
N THR A 33 -10.05 -0.43 10.53
CA THR A 33 -9.47 -1.74 10.20
C THR A 33 -9.63 -2.01 8.70
N ARG A 34 -9.14 -3.14 8.22
CA ARG A 34 -9.39 -3.60 6.84
C ARG A 34 -10.83 -4.06 6.58
N ALA A 35 -11.67 -4.16 7.63
CA ALA A 35 -13.09 -4.48 7.54
C ALA A 35 -13.92 -3.20 7.70
N GLY A 36 -14.99 -3.07 6.91
CA GLY A 36 -15.94 -1.95 7.05
C GLY A 36 -16.12 -1.10 5.79
N ALA A 37 -15.42 -1.40 4.71
CA ALA A 37 -15.70 -0.82 3.41
C ALA A 37 -17.13 -1.14 2.96
N ARG A 38 -17.73 -0.27 2.16
CA ARG A 38 -19.12 -0.39 1.71
C ARG A 38 -19.20 -0.27 0.20
N PRO A 39 -20.18 -0.89 -0.46
CA PRO A 39 -20.44 -0.64 -1.87
C PRO A 39 -20.67 0.87 -2.11
N GLY A 40 -19.98 1.42 -3.11
CA GLY A 40 -19.98 2.86 -3.43
C GLY A 40 -18.84 3.66 -2.78
N ASP A 41 -18.09 3.06 -1.84
CA ASP A 41 -16.84 3.68 -1.37
C ASP A 41 -15.81 3.72 -2.50
N GLN A 42 -14.99 4.76 -2.49
CA GLN A 42 -13.87 4.95 -3.40
C GLN A 42 -12.59 4.40 -2.81
N LEU A 43 -11.75 3.81 -3.66
CA LEU A 43 -10.44 3.28 -3.27
C LEU A 43 -9.35 4.29 -3.57
N TRP A 44 -8.62 4.67 -2.54
CA TRP A 44 -7.53 5.63 -2.60
C TRP A 44 -6.23 5.02 -2.11
N VAL A 45 -5.11 5.41 -2.72
CA VAL A 45 -3.78 4.98 -2.31
C VAL A 45 -2.89 6.19 -2.00
N THR A 46 -2.09 6.09 -0.96
CA THR A 46 -1.09 7.12 -0.61
C THR A 46 0.19 6.97 -1.42
N GLY A 47 0.92 8.06 -1.62
CA GLY A 47 2.27 8.07 -2.18
C GLY A 47 2.38 7.54 -3.60
N THR A 48 3.39 6.70 -3.86
CA THR A 48 3.65 6.04 -5.14
C THR A 48 4.06 4.59 -4.93
N LEU A 49 3.71 3.71 -5.87
CA LEU A 49 3.92 2.27 -5.77
C LEU A 49 5.08 1.77 -6.64
N GLY A 50 5.66 0.65 -6.21
CA GLY A 50 6.63 -0.15 -6.94
C GLY A 50 8.09 0.27 -6.77
N ALA A 51 8.39 1.31 -5.99
CA ALA A 51 9.77 1.75 -5.78
C ALA A 51 10.60 0.71 -5.03
N SER A 52 10.03 0.05 -4.03
CA SER A 52 10.67 -1.02 -3.27
C SER A 52 11.02 -2.20 -4.17
N ARG A 53 10.07 -2.67 -4.98
CA ARG A 53 10.27 -3.73 -5.95
C ARG A 53 11.37 -3.37 -6.98
N ALA A 54 11.39 -2.14 -7.47
CA ALA A 54 12.44 -1.68 -8.39
C ALA A 54 13.82 -1.74 -7.73
N GLY A 55 13.91 -1.37 -6.46
CA GLY A 55 15.13 -1.50 -5.66
C GLY A 55 15.58 -2.95 -5.51
N LEU A 56 14.67 -3.83 -5.13
CA LEU A 56 14.94 -5.27 -4.99
C LEU A 56 15.37 -5.89 -6.33
N ALA A 57 14.69 -5.57 -7.42
CA ALA A 57 15.02 -6.11 -8.74
C ALA A 57 16.46 -5.76 -9.18
N ALA A 58 16.92 -4.54 -8.93
CA ALA A 58 18.29 -4.14 -9.19
C ALA A 58 19.28 -4.90 -8.29
N LEU A 59 19.00 -5.02 -7.00
CA LEU A 59 19.85 -5.75 -6.04
C LEU A 59 20.01 -7.23 -6.42
N LEU A 60 18.93 -7.90 -6.82
CA LEU A 60 18.96 -9.30 -7.24
C LEU A 60 19.82 -9.52 -8.49
N ARG A 61 20.02 -8.50 -9.32
CA ARG A 61 20.96 -8.54 -10.44
C ARG A 61 22.39 -8.14 -10.08
N GLY A 62 22.66 -7.82 -8.81
CA GLY A 62 23.96 -7.33 -8.35
C GLY A 62 24.24 -5.87 -8.75
N GLU A 63 23.21 -5.13 -9.15
CA GLU A 63 23.31 -3.71 -9.52
C GLU A 63 23.08 -2.81 -8.31
N THR A 64 23.62 -1.59 -8.35
CA THR A 64 23.29 -0.56 -7.36
C THR A 64 21.97 0.11 -7.74
N PRO A 65 20.91 0.01 -6.91
CA PRO A 65 19.64 0.66 -7.23
C PRO A 65 19.76 2.18 -7.26
N PRO A 66 18.95 2.88 -8.05
CA PRO A 66 18.80 4.33 -7.94
C PRO A 66 18.49 4.74 -6.49
N PRO A 67 18.96 5.90 -6.01
CA PRO A 67 18.81 6.31 -4.61
C PRO A 67 17.38 6.22 -4.08
N ALA A 68 16.39 6.67 -4.85
CA ALA A 68 14.98 6.62 -4.46
C ALA A 68 14.46 5.18 -4.30
N ALA A 69 14.84 4.25 -5.19
CA ALA A 69 14.45 2.84 -5.10
C ALA A 69 15.15 2.14 -3.92
N ARG A 70 16.44 2.45 -3.71
CA ARG A 70 17.20 1.95 -2.56
C ARG A 70 16.60 2.40 -1.24
N GLU A 71 16.24 3.68 -1.13
CA GLU A 71 15.64 4.22 0.09
C GLU A 71 14.26 3.60 0.37
N ALA A 72 13.42 3.45 -0.66
CA ALA A 72 12.11 2.81 -0.54
C ALA A 72 12.23 1.36 -0.04
N PHE A 73 13.18 0.59 -0.58
CA PHE A 73 13.41 -0.80 -0.17
C PHE A 73 14.01 -0.92 1.23
N ALA A 74 15.06 -0.13 1.53
CA ALA A 74 15.82 -0.30 2.77
C ALA A 74 15.20 0.41 3.98
N ARG A 75 14.41 1.49 3.75
CA ARG A 75 13.88 2.37 4.79
C ARG A 75 12.51 2.92 4.42
N PRO A 76 11.49 2.05 4.32
CA PRO A 76 10.13 2.50 4.01
C PRO A 76 9.67 3.55 5.03
N LYS A 77 8.96 4.57 4.56
CA LYS A 77 8.50 5.69 5.40
C LYS A 77 7.11 5.37 5.96
N PRO A 78 6.96 5.25 7.29
CA PRO A 78 5.65 4.97 7.89
C PRO A 78 4.65 6.09 7.60
N ARG A 79 3.47 5.77 7.11
CA ARG A 79 2.40 6.70 6.72
C ARG A 79 1.47 7.06 7.91
N ILE A 80 2.01 7.23 9.10
CA ILE A 80 1.22 7.46 10.33
C ILE A 80 0.36 8.72 10.22
N ALA A 81 0.94 9.85 9.79
CA ALA A 81 0.18 11.10 9.63
C ALA A 81 -0.96 10.94 8.62
N SER A 82 -0.70 10.26 7.48
CA SER A 82 -1.73 9.97 6.48
C SER A 82 -2.81 9.03 7.03
N GLY A 83 -2.45 7.98 7.76
CA GLY A 83 -3.40 7.06 8.39
C GLY A 83 -4.33 7.77 9.38
N LEU A 84 -3.78 8.67 10.21
CA LEU A 84 -4.58 9.48 11.14
C LEU A 84 -5.49 10.47 10.39
N ALA A 85 -5.03 11.08 9.31
CA ALA A 85 -5.81 11.99 8.48
C ALA A 85 -6.95 11.23 7.76
N LEU A 86 -6.67 10.06 7.20
CA LEU A 86 -7.68 9.18 6.57
C LEU A 86 -8.76 8.74 7.57
N ALA A 87 -8.37 8.38 8.78
CA ALA A 87 -9.32 8.03 9.83
C ALA A 87 -10.24 9.20 10.21
N ARG A 88 -9.69 10.43 10.30
CA ARG A 88 -10.49 11.65 10.54
C ARG A 88 -11.41 11.97 9.37
N ALA A 89 -10.97 11.74 8.14
CA ALA A 89 -11.76 11.92 6.93
C ALA A 89 -12.88 10.89 6.77
N GLY A 90 -12.98 9.93 7.66
CA GLY A 90 -14.06 8.95 7.66
C GLY A 90 -13.77 7.70 6.84
N ALA A 91 -12.50 7.34 6.67
CA ALA A 91 -12.15 6.07 6.04
C ALA A 91 -12.94 4.91 6.70
N THR A 92 -13.56 4.09 5.87
CA THR A 92 -14.39 2.97 6.26
C THR A 92 -13.57 1.69 6.41
N ALA A 93 -12.50 1.54 5.61
CA ALA A 93 -11.48 0.51 5.75
C ALA A 93 -10.10 1.06 5.38
N LEU A 94 -9.06 0.48 5.97
CA LEU A 94 -7.68 0.91 5.79
C LEU A 94 -6.72 -0.25 6.06
N LEU A 95 -5.70 -0.40 5.22
CA LEU A 95 -4.54 -1.28 5.45
C LEU A 95 -3.31 -0.71 4.75
N ASP A 96 -2.14 -1.22 5.09
CA ASP A 96 -0.89 -0.97 4.35
C ASP A 96 -0.72 -1.95 3.19
N LEU A 97 0.14 -1.60 2.25
CA LEU A 97 0.51 -2.42 1.10
C LEU A 97 1.89 -3.06 1.37
N SER A 98 1.89 -4.32 1.79
CA SER A 98 3.07 -5.11 2.12
C SER A 98 3.34 -6.24 1.12
N ASP A 99 2.29 -6.89 0.64
CA ASP A 99 2.37 -8.10 -0.19
C ASP A 99 2.02 -7.83 -1.67
N GLY A 100 1.83 -6.56 -1.99
CA GLY A 100 1.43 -6.09 -3.31
C GLY A 100 -0.06 -5.82 -3.42
N LEU A 101 -0.41 -4.89 -4.31
CA LEU A 101 -1.76 -4.34 -4.40
C LEU A 101 -2.84 -5.42 -4.58
N GLY A 102 -2.57 -6.45 -5.37
CA GLY A 102 -3.57 -7.52 -5.62
C GLY A 102 -3.88 -8.33 -4.36
N GLY A 103 -2.86 -8.72 -3.62
CA GLY A 103 -2.98 -9.48 -2.37
C GLY A 103 -3.65 -8.67 -1.27
N ASP A 104 -3.12 -7.48 -1.00
CA ASP A 104 -3.62 -6.61 0.06
C ASP A 104 -5.06 -6.12 -0.20
N ALA A 105 -5.37 -5.76 -1.45
CA ALA A 105 -6.75 -5.47 -1.85
C ALA A 105 -7.67 -6.69 -1.64
N GLY A 106 -7.16 -7.90 -1.89
CA GLY A 106 -7.88 -9.14 -1.60
C GLY A 106 -8.24 -9.29 -0.13
N HIS A 107 -7.32 -8.93 0.77
CA HIS A 107 -7.57 -8.93 2.22
C HIS A 107 -8.65 -7.91 2.62
N LEU A 108 -8.66 -6.72 2.03
CA LEU A 108 -9.69 -5.72 2.28
C LEU A 108 -11.05 -6.19 1.75
N ALA A 109 -11.09 -6.73 0.53
CA ALA A 109 -12.29 -7.26 -0.10
C ALA A 109 -12.93 -8.38 0.76
N ALA A 110 -12.11 -9.35 1.18
CA ALA A 110 -12.54 -10.47 2.00
C ALA A 110 -13.04 -10.03 3.37
N ALA A 111 -12.29 -9.15 4.06
CA ALA A 111 -12.66 -8.66 5.39
C ALA A 111 -13.93 -7.79 5.39
N SER A 112 -14.21 -7.12 4.27
CA SER A 112 -15.41 -6.28 4.10
C SER A 112 -16.56 -7.00 3.36
N SER A 113 -16.35 -8.25 2.90
CA SER A 113 -17.34 -9.06 2.16
C SER A 113 -17.90 -8.36 0.92
N LEU A 114 -17.00 -7.78 0.09
CA LEU A 114 -17.37 -7.03 -1.11
C LEU A 114 -16.37 -7.22 -2.25
N GLY A 115 -16.70 -6.68 -3.44
CA GLY A 115 -15.81 -6.63 -4.59
C GLY A 115 -15.03 -5.31 -4.66
N LEU A 116 -13.77 -5.36 -5.07
CA LEU A 116 -12.96 -4.18 -5.39
C LEU A 116 -12.70 -4.11 -6.90
N HIS A 117 -12.94 -2.95 -7.49
CA HIS A 117 -12.65 -2.67 -8.89
C HIS A 117 -11.55 -1.61 -8.96
N ILE A 118 -10.36 -2.00 -9.42
CA ILE A 118 -9.16 -1.15 -9.43
C ILE A 118 -8.70 -0.96 -10.88
N GLN A 119 -8.42 0.30 -11.24
CA GLN A 119 -7.90 0.71 -12.55
C GLN A 119 -6.39 0.92 -12.46
N LEU A 120 -5.61 -0.01 -12.99
CA LEU A 120 -4.15 0.01 -12.90
C LEU A 120 -3.53 1.26 -13.58
N LEU A 121 -4.17 1.80 -14.62
CA LEU A 121 -3.70 3.03 -15.29
C LEU A 121 -3.80 4.27 -14.39
N GLN A 122 -4.54 4.21 -13.30
CA GLN A 122 -4.64 5.29 -12.32
C GLN A 122 -3.62 5.16 -11.19
N LEU A 123 -2.85 4.07 -11.12
CA LEU A 123 -1.86 3.90 -10.06
C LEU A 123 -0.77 4.97 -10.13
N PRO A 124 -0.42 5.57 -9.00
CA PRO A 124 0.71 6.48 -8.90
C PRO A 124 2.01 5.67 -8.90
N VAL A 125 2.61 5.53 -10.07
CA VAL A 125 3.81 4.72 -10.28
C VAL A 125 5.07 5.52 -9.95
N ALA A 126 5.97 4.94 -9.14
CA ALA A 126 7.22 5.56 -8.78
C ALA A 126 8.18 5.65 -9.99
N GLY A 127 8.98 6.74 -10.06
CA GLY A 127 9.91 6.97 -11.17
C GLY A 127 10.85 5.80 -11.50
N PRO A 128 11.51 5.15 -10.51
CA PRO A 128 12.40 4.00 -10.76
C PRO A 128 11.71 2.81 -11.44
N VAL A 129 10.40 2.68 -11.32
CA VAL A 129 9.61 1.58 -11.93
C VAL A 129 9.71 1.59 -13.45
N LEU A 130 9.77 2.75 -14.09
CA LEU A 130 9.75 2.85 -15.56
C LEU A 130 10.87 2.04 -16.21
N VAL A 131 12.07 2.13 -15.66
CA VAL A 131 13.24 1.38 -16.16
C VAL A 131 13.07 -0.12 -15.90
N GLU A 132 12.67 -0.50 -14.69
CA GLU A 132 12.56 -1.90 -14.31
C GLU A 132 11.40 -2.61 -15.01
N ALA A 133 10.28 -1.94 -15.21
CA ALA A 133 9.15 -2.45 -15.97
C ALA A 133 9.52 -2.70 -17.44
N THR A 134 10.26 -1.77 -18.05
CA THR A 134 10.79 -1.94 -19.41
C THR A 134 11.71 -3.15 -19.51
N ARG A 135 12.62 -3.34 -18.56
CA ARG A 135 13.51 -4.52 -18.50
C ARG A 135 12.74 -5.83 -18.31
N ALA A 136 11.67 -5.80 -17.50
CA ALA A 136 10.83 -6.94 -17.27
C ALA A 136 9.82 -7.23 -18.41
N GLY A 137 9.70 -6.35 -19.41
CA GLY A 137 8.76 -6.49 -20.52
C GLY A 137 7.29 -6.39 -20.10
N VAL A 138 6.99 -5.67 -19.00
CA VAL A 138 5.63 -5.50 -18.48
C VAL A 138 5.24 -4.02 -18.37
N PRO A 139 3.94 -3.68 -18.43
CA PRO A 139 3.49 -2.32 -18.21
C PRO A 139 3.91 -1.80 -16.81
N PRO A 140 4.32 -0.53 -16.67
CA PRO A 140 4.76 0.03 -15.39
C PRO A 140 3.74 -0.12 -14.25
N ALA A 141 2.45 0.05 -14.54
CA ALA A 141 1.38 -0.12 -13.56
C ALA A 141 1.26 -1.57 -13.08
N VAL A 142 1.46 -2.54 -13.97
CA VAL A 142 1.48 -3.97 -13.61
C VAL A 142 2.72 -4.27 -12.76
N PHE A 143 3.89 -3.76 -13.15
CA PHE A 143 5.11 -3.91 -12.36
C PHE A 143 4.94 -3.35 -10.94
N ALA A 144 4.36 -2.15 -10.80
CA ALA A 144 4.12 -1.53 -9.51
C ALA A 144 3.09 -2.30 -8.67
N ALA A 145 1.98 -2.75 -9.28
CA ALA A 145 0.92 -3.48 -8.59
C ALA A 145 1.35 -4.86 -8.06
N LEU A 146 2.35 -5.47 -8.70
CA LEU A 146 2.99 -6.72 -8.24
C LEU A 146 4.05 -6.48 -7.15
N GLY A 147 4.37 -5.22 -6.85
CA GLY A 147 5.38 -4.86 -5.86
C GLY A 147 4.83 -4.97 -4.44
N GLY A 148 5.53 -5.72 -3.57
CA GLY A 148 5.37 -5.63 -2.14
C GLY A 148 6.33 -4.62 -1.51
N GLU A 149 6.26 -4.49 -0.19
CA GLU A 149 7.17 -3.67 0.63
C GLU A 149 7.11 -2.15 0.34
N ASP A 150 6.01 -1.65 -0.25
CA ASP A 150 5.83 -0.21 -0.46
C ASP A 150 5.40 0.52 0.81
N TYR A 151 4.67 -0.16 1.71
CA TYR A 151 4.12 0.38 2.96
C TYR A 151 3.34 1.70 2.79
N GLU A 152 2.76 1.87 1.60
CA GLU A 152 1.74 2.87 1.37
C GLU A 152 0.39 2.37 1.90
N LEU A 153 -0.59 3.26 2.04
CA LEU A 153 -1.91 2.91 2.57
C LEU A 153 -2.94 2.78 1.45
N LEU A 154 -3.71 1.69 1.46
CA LEU A 154 -4.94 1.54 0.68
C LEU A 154 -6.13 1.85 1.60
N ALA A 155 -6.95 2.82 1.22
CA ALA A 155 -8.09 3.29 1.97
C ALA A 155 -9.39 3.20 1.15
N ALA A 156 -10.46 2.74 1.79
CA ALA A 156 -11.82 2.92 1.31
C ALA A 156 -12.42 4.16 1.98
N LEU A 157 -12.94 5.09 1.18
CA LEU A 157 -13.51 6.35 1.62
C LEU A 157 -14.90 6.55 1.00
N PRO A 158 -15.85 7.16 1.73
CA PRO A 158 -17.16 7.49 1.17
C PRO A 158 -17.05 8.31 -0.12
N SER A 159 -17.99 8.15 -1.03
CA SER A 159 -18.03 8.88 -2.30
C SER A 159 -18.12 10.40 -2.16
N SER A 160 -18.44 10.89 -0.96
CA SER A 160 -18.40 12.34 -0.62
C SER A 160 -16.97 12.87 -0.46
N PHE A 161 -15.98 12.00 -0.24
CA PHE A 161 -14.57 12.39 -0.23
C PHE A 161 -14.08 12.56 -1.67
N GLY A 162 -13.58 13.75 -1.98
CA GLY A 162 -13.22 14.09 -3.36
C GLY A 162 -11.81 14.64 -3.54
N PRO A 163 -11.46 15.07 -4.77
CA PRO A 163 -10.14 15.60 -5.08
C PRO A 163 -9.73 16.82 -4.23
N ALA A 164 -10.68 17.65 -3.81
CA ALA A 164 -10.41 18.79 -2.93
C ALA A 164 -9.95 18.34 -1.54
N ASP A 165 -10.56 17.28 -1.00
CA ASP A 165 -10.21 16.69 0.30
C ASP A 165 -8.84 16.00 0.21
N ALA A 166 -8.58 15.29 -0.88
CA ALA A 166 -7.28 14.67 -1.14
C ALA A 166 -6.16 15.72 -1.23
N ALA A 167 -6.40 16.85 -1.92
CA ALA A 167 -5.44 17.94 -1.99
C ALA A 167 -5.23 18.63 -0.62
N ALA A 168 -6.27 18.76 0.20
CA ALA A 168 -6.15 19.27 1.56
C ALA A 168 -5.31 18.32 2.43
N MET A 169 -5.56 17.02 2.34
CA MET A 169 -4.79 16.01 3.06
C MET A 169 -3.32 15.97 2.62
N GLN A 170 -3.05 16.14 1.32
CA GLN A 170 -1.67 16.23 0.82
C GLN A 170 -0.94 17.46 1.40
N ARG A 171 -1.60 18.60 1.52
CA ARG A 171 -1.02 19.78 2.18
C ARG A 171 -0.72 19.54 3.66
N GLU A 172 -1.59 18.81 4.35
CA GLU A 172 -1.42 18.48 5.76
C GLU A 172 -0.30 17.46 6.00
N THR A 173 -0.26 16.39 5.21
CA THR A 173 0.60 15.21 5.46
C THR A 173 1.89 15.21 4.64
N GLY A 174 1.95 16.02 3.58
CA GLY A 174 3.03 16.00 2.59
C GLY A 174 2.98 14.78 1.64
N VAL A 175 1.92 13.95 1.72
CA VAL A 175 1.79 12.71 0.94
C VAL A 175 0.58 12.81 0.01
N ALA A 176 0.80 12.57 -1.27
CA ALA A 176 -0.27 12.54 -2.27
C ALA A 176 -1.26 11.40 -1.99
N LEU A 177 -2.51 11.59 -2.38
CA LEU A 177 -3.56 10.59 -2.31
C LEU A 177 -4.20 10.46 -3.69
N THR A 178 -4.25 9.26 -4.24
CA THR A 178 -4.70 8.99 -5.60
C THR A 178 -5.89 8.05 -5.60
N LEU A 179 -6.96 8.44 -6.29
CA LEU A 179 -8.12 7.59 -6.54
C LEU A 179 -7.74 6.51 -7.57
N ILE A 180 -7.92 5.23 -7.20
CA ILE A 180 -7.53 4.09 -8.05
C ILE A 180 -8.69 3.15 -8.37
N GLY A 181 -9.86 3.33 -7.76
CA GLY A 181 -10.97 2.42 -7.96
C GLY A 181 -12.13 2.65 -7.03
N GLU A 182 -12.96 1.63 -6.90
CA GLU A 182 -14.19 1.66 -6.10
C GLU A 182 -14.55 0.31 -5.51
N CYS A 183 -15.35 0.35 -4.44
CA CYS A 183 -15.96 -0.81 -3.80
C CYS A 183 -17.34 -1.09 -4.42
N ARG A 184 -17.63 -2.35 -4.73
CA ARG A 184 -18.91 -2.78 -5.30
C ARG A 184 -19.49 -3.96 -4.54
N ALA A 185 -20.79 -4.18 -4.69
CA ALA A 185 -21.41 -5.43 -4.27
C ALA A 185 -20.77 -6.60 -5.04
N GLY A 186 -20.54 -7.72 -4.34
CA GLY A 186 -19.86 -8.90 -4.90
C GLY A 186 -18.71 -9.35 -4.04
N SER A 187 -17.70 -9.97 -4.62
CA SER A 187 -16.53 -10.47 -3.88
C SER A 187 -15.25 -10.41 -4.75
N GLY A 188 -14.10 -10.43 -4.09
CA GLY A 188 -12.79 -10.49 -4.73
C GLY A 188 -12.33 -9.17 -5.32
N VAL A 189 -11.25 -9.23 -6.08
CA VAL A 189 -10.61 -8.06 -6.69
C VAL A 189 -10.60 -8.19 -8.20
N GLN A 190 -11.07 -7.16 -8.88
CA GLN A 190 -10.96 -7.00 -10.32
C GLN A 190 -9.94 -5.91 -10.63
N LEU A 191 -8.81 -6.30 -11.17
CA LEU A 191 -7.77 -5.38 -11.63
C LEU A 191 -7.92 -5.22 -13.14
N ARG A 192 -7.90 -3.99 -13.63
CA ARG A 192 -8.03 -3.68 -15.05
C ARG A 192 -6.90 -2.77 -15.52
N LEU A 193 -6.33 -3.13 -16.68
CA LEU A 193 -5.42 -2.28 -17.42
C LEU A 193 -6.15 -1.79 -18.69
N GLY A 194 -6.77 -0.60 -18.59
CA GLY A 194 -7.71 -0.15 -19.61
C GLY A 194 -8.97 -1.04 -19.63
N GLN A 195 -9.20 -1.76 -20.73
CA GLN A 195 -10.33 -2.68 -20.86
C GLN A 195 -9.99 -4.12 -20.47
N ASP A 196 -8.71 -4.46 -20.35
CA ASP A 196 -8.24 -5.81 -20.08
C ASP A 196 -8.30 -6.15 -18.58
N ALA A 197 -8.83 -7.32 -18.25
CA ALA A 197 -8.76 -7.86 -16.90
C ALA A 197 -7.36 -8.46 -16.67
N ILE A 198 -6.73 -8.10 -15.55
CA ILE A 198 -5.41 -8.58 -15.16
C ILE A 198 -5.54 -9.39 -13.87
N ALA A 199 -4.99 -10.60 -13.87
CA ALA A 199 -4.84 -11.40 -12.65
C ALA A 199 -3.45 -11.13 -12.06
N LEU A 200 -3.41 -10.58 -10.84
CA LEU A 200 -2.18 -10.40 -10.09
C LEU A 200 -2.30 -11.17 -8.78
N PRO A 201 -1.57 -12.27 -8.61
CA PRO A 201 -1.50 -12.95 -7.32
C PRO A 201 -0.78 -12.05 -6.31
N GLY A 202 -1.16 -12.12 -5.05
CA GLY A 202 -0.36 -11.60 -3.95
C GLY A 202 0.91 -12.45 -3.77
N PHE A 203 1.87 -11.93 -3.04
CA PHE A 203 3.05 -12.70 -2.65
C PHE A 203 2.62 -13.79 -1.65
N ASP A 204 2.99 -15.03 -1.91
CA ASP A 204 2.75 -16.15 -0.99
C ASP A 204 4.07 -16.49 -0.27
N HIS A 205 4.10 -16.29 1.04
CA HIS A 205 5.27 -16.60 1.88
C HIS A 205 5.51 -18.11 2.07
N PHE A 206 4.57 -18.95 1.67
CA PHE A 206 4.58 -20.40 1.90
C PHE A 206 4.52 -21.22 0.62
N ALA A 207 4.58 -20.57 -0.57
CA ALA A 207 4.61 -21.24 -1.86
C ALA A 207 6.03 -21.64 -2.30
#